data_cd5e5608c48703b46ac93c1821f9af6b
#
_entry.id   cd5e5608c48703b46ac93c1821f9af6b
#
_cell.length_a   1.000
_cell.length_b   1.000
_cell.length_c   1.000
_cell.angle_alpha   90.00
_cell.angle_beta   90.00
_cell.angle_gamma   90.00
#
_symmetry.space_group_name_H-M   'P 1'
#
loop_
_entity.id
_entity.type
_entity.pdbx_description
1 polymer ?
#
loop_
_entity_poly.entity_id
_entity_poly.type
_entity_poly.pdbx_seq_one_letter_code
_entity_poly.pdbx_strand_id
1 'polypeptide(L)'
;MRRTIFIAVIVVVLVAVAATWKYLSSREPANRLVLSGTVEADEIHVGSKVGGRVAAVLVKEGQDVSEGQPLIRFEAYDLEAKRSEAQASVAQAESNLQKTLNLSRPEEIAEARAQAEAARMALEQAQHGPRSQEIDVARADLKAAEADYEVARVSLTRIEQLVAGGIASRQDYDNAKASFDRASAQREAARDRLALLQAGTRPEEIARAEQLYKQAAARKELVERGARKEDVQAARAQLDLARATLDGILPQLAELDVKSPANASVEVLQVRPGDLITPSSPVATLVEVDRLWVRVFVPEPELGYVQLGKEVSVHVDSFPNESFSGRVEQIASRGEFTPRNVQTREERTHMVFSVRLRLDNTQRRLRAGMAADVLIPR
;
A
#
# COMPACT_ATOMS: atom_id res chain seq x y z
N MET A 1 64.34 -87.99 8.26
CA MET A 1 64.89 -86.73 8.82
C MET A 1 64.92 -85.57 7.81
N ARG A 2 65.34 -85.71 6.58
CA ARG A 2 65.36 -84.51 5.63
C ARG A 2 64.03 -83.99 5.20
N ARG A 3 62.95 -84.75 5.08
CA ARG A 3 61.59 -84.25 4.73
C ARG A 3 60.86 -83.50 5.86
N THR A 4 61.11 -83.89 7.14
CA THR A 4 60.54 -83.16 8.26
C THR A 4 61.15 -81.79 8.51
N ILE A 5 62.48 -81.69 8.25
CA ILE A 5 63.19 -80.42 8.35
C ILE A 5 62.65 -79.39 7.25
N PHE A 6 62.38 -79.90 6.03
CA PHE A 6 61.89 -79.11 4.91
C PHE A 6 60.44 -78.53 5.22
N ILE A 7 59.57 -79.34 5.81
CA ILE A 7 58.24 -78.97 6.16
C ILE A 7 58.29 -77.92 7.32
N ALA A 8 59.20 -78.06 8.24
CA ALA A 8 59.35 -77.10 9.36
C ALA A 8 59.82 -75.70 8.86
N VAL A 9 60.77 -75.69 7.87
CA VAL A 9 61.25 -74.47 7.29
C VAL A 9 60.16 -73.75 6.49
N ILE A 10 59.28 -74.48 5.77
CA ILE A 10 58.15 -73.87 5.01
C ILE A 10 57.13 -73.26 5.97
N VAL A 11 56.80 -73.92 7.08
CA VAL A 11 55.87 -73.42 8.10
C VAL A 11 56.43 -72.18 8.78
N VAL A 12 57.73 -72.12 9.09
CA VAL A 12 58.35 -70.93 9.68
C VAL A 12 58.36 -69.76 8.68
N VAL A 13 58.59 -70.02 7.38
CA VAL A 13 58.54 -68.98 6.33
C VAL A 13 57.11 -68.46 6.13
N LEU A 14 56.10 -69.38 6.12
CA LEU A 14 54.70 -68.95 6.03
C LEU A 14 54.24 -68.14 7.25
N VAL A 15 54.66 -68.52 8.46
CA VAL A 15 54.37 -67.73 9.67
C VAL A 15 55.08 -66.37 9.64
N ALA A 16 56.33 -66.34 9.18
CA ALA A 16 57.06 -65.08 9.05
C ALA A 16 56.42 -64.16 7.96
N VAL A 17 55.98 -64.73 6.83
CA VAL A 17 55.25 -63.99 5.80
C VAL A 17 53.87 -63.47 6.31
N ALA A 18 53.13 -64.34 7.04
CA ALA A 18 51.86 -63.92 7.66
C ALA A 18 52.04 -62.85 8.74
N ALA A 19 53.11 -62.99 9.58
CA ALA A 19 53.46 -62.01 10.60
C ALA A 19 53.89 -60.66 9.99
N THR A 20 54.71 -60.71 8.91
CA THR A 20 55.13 -59.51 8.18
C THR A 20 53.95 -58.85 7.48
N TRP A 21 53.07 -59.63 6.83
CA TRP A 21 51.85 -59.08 6.20
C TRP A 21 50.92 -58.47 7.25
N LYS A 22 50.69 -59.14 8.39
CA LYS A 22 49.90 -58.57 9.51
C LYS A 22 50.56 -57.32 10.08
N TYR A 23 51.90 -57.30 10.21
CA TYR A 23 52.64 -56.11 10.66
C TYR A 23 52.58 -54.93 9.67
N LEU A 24 52.65 -55.20 8.35
CA LEU A 24 52.52 -54.18 7.31
C LEU A 24 51.04 -53.71 7.15
N SER A 25 50.05 -54.61 7.30
CA SER A 25 48.66 -54.25 7.21
C SER A 25 48.11 -53.53 8.45
N SER A 26 48.80 -53.66 9.63
CA SER A 26 48.48 -52.94 10.85
C SER A 26 49.14 -51.55 10.95
N ARG A 27 49.98 -51.14 9.99
CA ARG A 27 50.46 -49.77 9.89
C ARG A 27 49.35 -48.97 9.23
N GLU A 28 48.53 -48.28 10.05
CA GLU A 28 47.75 -47.15 9.56
C GLU A 28 48.71 -46.20 8.78
N PRO A 29 48.32 -45.69 7.62
CA PRO A 29 49.17 -44.81 6.89
C PRO A 29 49.48 -43.56 7.73
N ALA A 30 50.74 -43.43 8.17
CA ALA A 30 51.26 -42.34 9.00
C ALA A 30 51.08 -40.93 8.35
N ASN A 31 50.24 -40.76 7.35
CA ASN A 31 50.07 -39.57 6.56
C ASN A 31 48.64 -38.94 6.71
N ARG A 32 47.92 -39.30 7.76
CA ARG A 32 46.59 -38.71 8.03
C ARG A 32 46.54 -38.21 9.46
N LEU A 33 46.03 -36.99 9.59
CA LEU A 33 45.70 -36.40 10.89
C LEU A 33 44.28 -36.85 11.28
N VAL A 34 44.16 -37.49 12.44
CA VAL A 34 42.86 -37.93 13.00
C VAL A 34 42.48 -36.97 14.12
N LEU A 35 41.33 -36.33 14.00
CA LEU A 35 40.82 -35.36 14.96
C LEU A 35 39.43 -35.80 15.38
N SER A 36 39.21 -35.97 16.67
CA SER A 36 37.88 -36.29 17.20
C SER A 36 37.06 -35.03 17.46
N GLY A 37 35.79 -35.07 17.18
CA GLY A 37 34.83 -34.00 17.36
C GLY A 37 33.42 -34.48 17.56
N THR A 38 32.48 -33.58 17.57
CA THR A 38 31.06 -33.84 17.70
C THR A 38 30.30 -33.23 16.53
N VAL A 39 29.32 -33.97 16.01
CA VAL A 39 28.37 -33.45 15.05
C VAL A 39 27.46 -32.43 15.73
N GLU A 40 27.40 -31.26 15.24
CA GLU A 40 26.53 -30.15 15.70
C GLU A 40 25.60 -29.71 14.58
N ALA A 41 24.52 -29.02 14.95
CA ALA A 41 23.58 -28.43 14.01
C ALA A 41 23.27 -26.99 14.46
N ASP A 42 22.81 -26.19 13.53
CA ASP A 42 22.36 -24.86 13.87
C ASP A 42 20.93 -24.93 14.45
N GLU A 43 20.76 -24.35 15.64
CA GLU A 43 19.49 -24.25 16.33
C GLU A 43 18.76 -22.97 15.92
N ILE A 44 17.46 -23.07 15.67
CA ILE A 44 16.58 -21.95 15.37
C ILE A 44 15.54 -21.85 16.47
N HIS A 45 15.56 -20.76 17.22
CA HIS A 45 14.53 -20.46 18.19
C HIS A 45 13.39 -19.70 17.52
N VAL A 46 12.24 -20.36 17.37
CA VAL A 46 11.06 -19.80 16.70
C VAL A 46 10.10 -19.26 17.74
N GLY A 47 9.56 -18.07 17.47
CA GLY A 47 8.60 -17.38 18.34
C GLY A 47 7.67 -16.46 17.56
N SER A 48 6.68 -15.88 18.24
CA SER A 48 5.78 -14.87 17.66
C SER A 48 6.14 -13.47 18.16
N LYS A 49 6.07 -12.48 17.27
CA LYS A 49 6.23 -11.08 17.65
C LYS A 49 5.05 -10.52 18.45
N VAL A 50 3.89 -11.16 18.35
CA VAL A 50 2.66 -10.69 19.01
C VAL A 50 2.38 -11.42 20.31
N GLY A 51 2.77 -12.72 20.42
CA GLY A 51 2.41 -13.55 21.54
C GLY A 51 0.90 -13.82 21.62
N GLY A 52 0.44 -14.20 22.82
CA GLY A 52 -0.97 -14.49 23.08
C GLY A 52 -1.19 -15.85 23.73
N ARG A 53 -2.44 -16.28 23.82
CA ARG A 53 -2.79 -17.62 24.30
C ARG A 53 -2.61 -18.65 23.18
N VAL A 54 -1.94 -19.76 23.47
CA VAL A 54 -1.77 -20.88 22.52
C VAL A 54 -3.11 -21.61 22.32
N ALA A 55 -3.64 -21.50 21.11
CA ALA A 55 -4.87 -22.21 20.72
C ALA A 55 -4.59 -23.69 20.41
N ALA A 56 -3.50 -23.98 19.67
CA ALA A 56 -3.13 -25.33 19.28
C ALA A 56 -1.62 -25.43 19.01
N VAL A 57 -1.06 -26.59 19.32
CA VAL A 57 0.27 -27.04 18.91
C VAL A 57 0.06 -28.11 17.83
N LEU A 58 0.61 -27.85 16.63
CA LEU A 58 0.32 -28.63 15.42
C LEU A 58 1.39 -29.67 15.11
N VAL A 59 2.51 -29.68 15.86
CA VAL A 59 3.66 -30.56 15.68
C VAL A 59 4.05 -31.21 16.98
N LYS A 60 4.91 -32.21 16.91
CA LYS A 60 5.45 -32.95 18.07
C LYS A 60 6.97 -32.86 18.09
N GLU A 61 7.57 -33.01 19.27
CA GLU A 61 9.01 -33.14 19.40
C GLU A 61 9.52 -34.36 18.60
N GLY A 62 10.64 -34.21 17.94
CA GLY A 62 11.21 -35.20 17.03
C GLY A 62 10.55 -35.28 15.65
N GLN A 63 9.56 -34.43 15.33
CA GLN A 63 8.91 -34.41 14.04
C GLN A 63 9.71 -33.51 13.06
N ASP A 64 9.91 -34.02 11.82
CA ASP A 64 10.46 -33.23 10.75
C ASP A 64 9.40 -32.26 10.19
N VAL A 65 9.80 -31.01 9.94
CA VAL A 65 8.95 -29.96 9.45
C VAL A 65 9.60 -29.28 8.23
N SER A 66 8.78 -28.83 7.30
CA SER A 66 9.22 -28.12 6.11
C SER A 66 9.15 -26.61 6.32
N GLU A 67 9.91 -25.85 5.53
CA GLU A 67 9.82 -24.40 5.49
C GLU A 67 8.38 -23.93 5.24
N GLY A 68 7.90 -22.96 6.02
CA GLY A 68 6.54 -22.43 5.96
C GLY A 68 5.47 -23.29 6.64
N GLN A 69 5.81 -24.49 7.14
CA GLN A 69 4.85 -25.37 7.85
C GLN A 69 4.43 -24.73 9.17
N PRO A 70 3.12 -24.63 9.46
CA PRO A 70 2.65 -24.11 10.74
C PRO A 70 3.00 -25.07 11.88
N LEU A 71 3.54 -24.51 12.95
CA LEU A 71 4.00 -25.23 14.15
C LEU A 71 3.02 -25.02 15.31
N ILE A 72 2.66 -23.79 15.57
CA ILE A 72 1.84 -23.37 16.69
C ILE A 72 0.87 -22.30 16.22
N ARG A 73 -0.35 -22.32 16.77
CA ARG A 73 -1.38 -21.31 16.51
C ARG A 73 -1.78 -20.64 17.82
N PHE A 74 -1.79 -19.32 17.82
CA PHE A 74 -2.34 -18.49 18.89
C PHE A 74 -3.82 -18.18 18.67
N GLU A 75 -4.52 -17.80 19.74
CA GLU A 75 -5.90 -17.30 19.65
C GLU A 75 -5.94 -15.96 18.92
N ALA A 76 -6.87 -15.83 17.96
CA ALA A 76 -6.98 -14.67 17.10
C ALA A 76 -8.00 -13.62 17.59
N TYR A 77 -8.78 -13.93 18.64
CA TYR A 77 -9.99 -13.17 19.02
C TYR A 77 -9.75 -11.65 19.12
N ASP A 78 -8.73 -11.22 19.84
CA ASP A 78 -8.45 -9.79 20.06
C ASP A 78 -8.02 -9.07 18.79
N LEU A 79 -7.21 -9.73 17.94
CA LEU A 79 -6.74 -9.16 16.67
C LEU A 79 -7.82 -9.19 15.60
N GLU A 80 -8.71 -10.19 15.61
CA GLU A 80 -9.87 -10.22 14.73
C GLU A 80 -10.87 -9.12 15.07
N ALA A 81 -11.10 -8.85 16.36
CA ALA A 81 -11.91 -7.73 16.81
C ALA A 81 -11.32 -6.39 16.35
N LYS A 82 -10.00 -6.19 16.53
CA LYS A 82 -9.29 -4.99 16.03
C LYS A 82 -9.35 -4.85 14.51
N ARG A 83 -9.22 -5.97 13.77
CA ARG A 83 -9.38 -5.96 12.31
C ARG A 83 -10.79 -5.51 11.91
N SER A 84 -11.82 -6.04 12.57
CA SER A 84 -13.21 -5.66 12.30
C SER A 84 -13.46 -4.18 12.60
N GLU A 85 -12.92 -3.65 13.68
CA GLU A 85 -12.97 -2.22 14.03
C GLU A 85 -12.26 -1.35 12.97
N ALA A 86 -11.05 -1.74 12.54
CA ALA A 86 -10.32 -1.04 11.51
C ALA A 86 -11.03 -1.09 10.15
N GLN A 87 -11.66 -2.22 9.79
CA GLN A 87 -12.49 -2.34 8.59
C GLN A 87 -13.71 -1.40 8.64
N ALA A 88 -14.37 -1.30 9.79
CA ALA A 88 -15.47 -0.36 9.97
C ALA A 88 -15.00 1.11 9.85
N SER A 89 -13.81 1.42 10.37
CA SER A 89 -13.18 2.74 10.22
C SER A 89 -12.88 3.08 8.76
N VAL A 90 -12.38 2.11 7.96
CA VAL A 90 -12.18 2.29 6.51
C VAL A 90 -13.51 2.56 5.82
N ALA A 91 -14.55 1.77 6.09
CA ALA A 91 -15.87 1.96 5.49
C ALA A 91 -16.48 3.33 5.85
N GLN A 92 -16.29 3.78 7.07
CA GLN A 92 -16.71 5.12 7.52
C GLN A 92 -15.97 6.22 6.75
N ALA A 93 -14.64 6.12 6.61
CA ALA A 93 -13.83 7.09 5.89
C ALA A 93 -14.14 7.10 4.39
N GLU A 94 -14.39 5.94 3.77
CA GLU A 94 -14.86 5.84 2.37
C GLU A 94 -16.21 6.52 2.17
N SER A 95 -17.15 6.27 3.07
CA SER A 95 -18.47 6.93 3.03
C SER A 95 -18.35 8.44 3.16
N ASN A 96 -17.43 8.93 4.01
CA ASN A 96 -17.18 10.36 4.18
C ASN A 96 -16.54 10.99 2.94
N LEU A 97 -15.55 10.33 2.33
CA LEU A 97 -14.97 10.75 1.06
C LEU A 97 -16.03 10.82 -0.05
N GLN A 98 -16.89 9.80 -0.14
CA GLN A 98 -17.95 9.77 -1.12
C GLN A 98 -18.98 10.90 -0.92
N LYS A 99 -19.35 11.20 0.33
CA LYS A 99 -20.19 12.36 0.66
C LYS A 99 -19.53 13.67 0.24
N THR A 100 -18.22 13.80 0.50
CA THR A 100 -17.47 15.00 0.13
C THR A 100 -17.39 15.16 -1.39
N LEU A 101 -17.15 14.08 -2.13
CA LEU A 101 -17.13 14.11 -3.61
C LEU A 101 -18.50 14.43 -4.20
N ASN A 102 -19.57 13.96 -3.60
CA ASN A 102 -20.96 14.17 -4.02
C ASN A 102 -21.63 15.33 -3.23
N LEU A 103 -20.88 16.36 -2.85
CA LEU A 103 -21.39 17.47 -2.04
C LEU A 103 -22.57 18.16 -2.69
N SER A 104 -22.54 18.36 -4.01
CA SER A 104 -23.64 18.92 -4.79
C SER A 104 -24.44 17.80 -5.43
N ARG A 105 -25.72 17.74 -5.11
CA ARG A 105 -26.64 16.76 -5.73
C ARG A 105 -26.94 17.14 -7.18
N PRO A 106 -27.17 16.18 -8.08
CA PRO A 106 -27.55 16.46 -9.47
C PRO A 106 -28.76 17.42 -9.60
N GLU A 107 -29.72 17.31 -8.66
CA GLU A 107 -30.91 18.16 -8.62
C GLU A 107 -30.55 19.62 -8.28
N GLU A 108 -29.61 19.85 -7.35
CA GLU A 108 -29.13 21.18 -6.95
C GLU A 108 -28.37 21.84 -8.11
N ILE A 109 -27.59 21.06 -8.86
CA ILE A 109 -26.90 21.52 -10.05
C ILE A 109 -27.91 21.90 -11.13
N ALA A 110 -28.94 21.08 -11.36
CA ALA A 110 -29.98 21.35 -12.35
C ALA A 110 -30.77 22.61 -11.98
N GLU A 111 -31.13 22.79 -10.73
CA GLU A 111 -31.80 23.99 -10.21
C GLU A 111 -30.97 25.26 -10.42
N ALA A 112 -29.69 25.23 -10.02
CA ALA A 112 -28.79 26.37 -10.19
C ALA A 112 -28.58 26.74 -11.67
N ARG A 113 -28.53 25.75 -12.55
CA ARG A 113 -28.48 25.96 -14.02
C ARG A 113 -29.75 26.63 -14.55
N ALA A 114 -30.92 26.14 -14.12
CA ALA A 114 -32.19 26.71 -14.52
C ALA A 114 -32.37 28.15 -14.06
N GLN A 115 -31.94 28.48 -12.81
CA GLN A 115 -31.95 29.84 -12.29
C GLN A 115 -31.03 30.77 -13.06
N ALA A 116 -29.81 30.33 -13.38
CA ALA A 116 -28.87 31.12 -14.17
C ALA A 116 -29.39 31.37 -15.59
N GLU A 117 -30.01 30.38 -16.22
CA GLU A 117 -30.60 30.49 -17.54
C GLU A 117 -31.82 31.46 -17.55
N ALA A 118 -32.70 31.35 -16.56
CA ALA A 118 -33.81 32.28 -16.41
C ALA A 118 -33.35 33.72 -16.24
N ALA A 119 -32.32 33.97 -15.42
CA ALA A 119 -31.73 35.30 -15.26
C ALA A 119 -31.04 35.79 -16.53
N ARG A 120 -30.41 34.92 -17.33
CA ARG A 120 -29.84 35.22 -18.63
C ARG A 120 -30.92 35.71 -19.62
N MET A 121 -32.01 34.95 -19.68
CA MET A 121 -33.14 35.31 -20.56
C MET A 121 -33.78 36.63 -20.15
N ALA A 122 -33.90 36.92 -18.84
CA ALA A 122 -34.40 38.19 -18.37
C ALA A 122 -33.46 39.40 -18.75
N LEU A 123 -32.15 39.20 -18.66
CA LEU A 123 -31.17 40.18 -19.11
C LEU A 123 -31.27 40.40 -20.63
N GLU A 124 -31.35 39.34 -21.41
CA GLU A 124 -31.48 39.42 -22.87
C GLU A 124 -32.77 40.15 -23.29
N GLN A 125 -33.88 39.84 -22.60
CA GLN A 125 -35.16 40.55 -22.80
C GLN A 125 -35.01 42.07 -22.47
N ALA A 126 -34.36 42.40 -21.38
CA ALA A 126 -34.11 43.81 -20.99
C ALA A 126 -33.21 44.52 -22.01
N GLN A 127 -32.19 43.85 -22.56
CA GLN A 127 -31.29 44.39 -23.58
C GLN A 127 -31.96 44.61 -24.95
N HIS A 128 -32.86 43.71 -25.35
CA HIS A 128 -33.59 43.84 -26.61
C HIS A 128 -34.66 44.94 -26.53
N GLY A 129 -35.15 45.28 -25.34
CA GLY A 129 -36.17 46.29 -25.15
C GLY A 129 -37.54 45.96 -25.83
N PRO A 130 -38.34 47.02 -26.18
CA PRO A 130 -39.64 46.86 -26.83
C PRO A 130 -39.54 46.14 -28.19
N ARG A 131 -40.53 45.36 -28.53
CA ARG A 131 -40.55 44.66 -29.80
C ARG A 131 -40.70 45.65 -30.97
N SER A 132 -40.09 45.33 -32.12
CA SER A 132 -40.18 46.14 -33.33
C SER A 132 -41.63 46.44 -33.73
N GLN A 133 -42.55 45.48 -33.56
CA GLN A 133 -43.98 45.63 -33.82
C GLN A 133 -44.63 46.71 -32.92
N GLU A 134 -44.22 46.80 -31.65
CA GLU A 134 -44.75 47.82 -30.73
C GLU A 134 -44.32 49.23 -31.15
N ILE A 135 -43.08 49.37 -31.61
CA ILE A 135 -42.53 50.61 -32.17
C ILE A 135 -43.25 50.97 -33.49
N ASP A 136 -43.50 49.96 -34.33
CA ASP A 136 -44.20 50.18 -35.62
C ASP A 136 -45.66 50.60 -35.39
N VAL A 137 -46.37 50.02 -34.41
CA VAL A 137 -47.72 50.49 -34.04
C VAL A 137 -47.71 51.93 -33.54
N ALA A 138 -46.78 52.24 -32.61
CA ALA A 138 -46.65 53.63 -32.08
C ALA A 138 -46.29 54.64 -33.18
N ARG A 139 -45.50 54.23 -34.20
CA ARG A 139 -45.20 55.06 -35.39
C ARG A 139 -46.43 55.29 -36.27
N ALA A 140 -47.28 54.28 -36.43
CA ALA A 140 -48.54 54.39 -37.15
C ALA A 140 -49.54 55.34 -36.43
N ASP A 141 -49.61 55.19 -35.08
CA ASP A 141 -50.43 56.07 -34.24
C ASP A 141 -49.98 57.53 -34.35
N LEU A 142 -48.69 57.80 -34.32
CA LEU A 142 -48.15 59.17 -34.54
C LEU A 142 -48.53 59.67 -35.90
N LYS A 143 -48.37 58.89 -36.94
CA LYS A 143 -48.73 59.30 -38.33
C LYS A 143 -50.19 59.63 -38.46
N ALA A 144 -51.12 58.89 -37.81
CA ALA A 144 -52.55 59.21 -37.78
C ALA A 144 -52.83 60.56 -37.05
N ALA A 145 -52.23 60.74 -35.86
CA ALA A 145 -52.35 62.00 -35.12
C ALA A 145 -51.74 63.21 -35.84
N GLU A 146 -50.69 63.05 -36.61
CA GLU A 146 -50.09 64.02 -37.47
C GLU A 146 -51.08 64.43 -38.58
N ALA A 147 -51.79 63.51 -39.22
CA ALA A 147 -52.80 63.76 -40.23
C ALA A 147 -53.97 64.60 -39.66
N ASP A 148 -54.48 64.15 -38.47
CA ASP A 148 -55.56 64.89 -37.81
C ASP A 148 -55.16 66.29 -37.39
N TYR A 149 -53.94 66.46 -36.89
CA TYR A 149 -53.36 67.78 -36.60
C TYR A 149 -53.28 68.69 -37.81
N GLU A 150 -52.85 68.17 -38.94
CA GLU A 150 -52.73 68.91 -40.19
C GLU A 150 -54.09 69.39 -40.72
N VAL A 151 -55.12 68.45 -40.64
CA VAL A 151 -56.50 68.80 -41.00
C VAL A 151 -57.03 69.91 -40.10
N ALA A 152 -56.85 69.82 -38.78
CA ALA A 152 -57.31 70.81 -37.82
C ALA A 152 -56.58 72.17 -37.98
N ARG A 153 -55.28 72.10 -38.27
CA ARG A 153 -54.48 73.31 -38.55
C ARG A 153 -54.97 74.05 -39.76
N VAL A 154 -55.16 73.39 -40.88
CA VAL A 154 -55.69 73.97 -42.13
C VAL A 154 -57.10 74.49 -41.91
N SER A 155 -57.98 73.84 -41.15
CA SER A 155 -59.30 74.30 -40.80
C SER A 155 -59.29 75.53 -39.95
N LEU A 156 -58.41 75.60 -38.91
CA LEU A 156 -58.25 76.82 -38.09
C LEU A 156 -57.80 77.98 -38.90
N THR A 157 -56.74 77.85 -39.75
CA THR A 157 -56.21 78.91 -40.60
C THR A 157 -57.29 79.42 -41.55
N ARG A 158 -58.11 78.53 -42.12
CA ARG A 158 -59.24 78.94 -43.00
C ARG A 158 -60.30 79.75 -42.20
N ILE A 159 -60.69 79.28 -41.03
CA ILE A 159 -61.70 79.97 -40.20
C ILE A 159 -61.15 81.33 -39.71
N GLU A 160 -59.89 81.42 -39.35
CA GLU A 160 -59.21 82.75 -39.01
C GLU A 160 -59.36 83.72 -40.13
N GLN A 161 -59.10 83.31 -41.37
CA GLN A 161 -59.24 84.19 -42.55
C GLN A 161 -60.69 84.62 -42.76
N LEU A 162 -61.67 83.67 -42.56
CA LEU A 162 -63.09 83.97 -42.76
C LEU A 162 -63.63 84.93 -41.62
N VAL A 163 -63.15 84.77 -40.38
CA VAL A 163 -63.51 85.69 -39.27
C VAL A 163 -62.90 87.13 -39.56
N ALA A 164 -61.66 87.19 -40.03
CA ALA A 164 -61.05 88.46 -40.36
C ALA A 164 -61.79 89.17 -41.52
N GLY A 165 -62.40 88.38 -42.42
CA GLY A 165 -63.26 88.93 -43.52
C GLY A 165 -64.73 89.21 -43.10
N GLY A 166 -65.10 88.93 -41.84
CA GLY A 166 -66.47 89.17 -41.34
C GLY A 166 -67.49 88.11 -41.77
N ILE A 167 -67.07 86.93 -42.29
CA ILE A 167 -67.92 85.89 -42.90
C ILE A 167 -68.23 84.76 -41.88
N ALA A 168 -67.32 84.49 -40.92
CA ALA A 168 -67.55 83.43 -39.88
C ALA A 168 -67.71 84.06 -38.50
N SER A 169 -68.39 83.32 -37.60
CA SER A 169 -68.65 83.74 -36.22
C SER A 169 -67.45 83.51 -35.28
N ARG A 170 -67.42 84.20 -34.12
CA ARG A 170 -66.44 83.97 -33.06
C ARG A 170 -66.53 82.57 -32.51
N GLN A 171 -67.72 82.00 -32.44
CA GLN A 171 -67.97 80.63 -31.98
C GLN A 171 -67.33 79.63 -32.95
N ASP A 172 -67.35 79.84 -34.26
CA ASP A 172 -66.71 78.96 -35.25
C ASP A 172 -65.19 78.93 -35.05
N TYR A 173 -64.60 80.12 -34.75
CA TYR A 173 -63.16 80.24 -34.42
C TYR A 173 -62.82 79.49 -33.12
N ASP A 174 -63.58 79.70 -32.07
CA ASP A 174 -63.36 79.04 -30.77
C ASP A 174 -63.48 77.53 -30.93
N ASN A 175 -64.42 76.98 -31.69
CA ASN A 175 -64.59 75.55 -32.00
C ASN A 175 -63.40 75.00 -32.82
N ALA A 176 -62.97 75.74 -33.88
CA ALA A 176 -61.84 75.33 -34.70
C ALA A 176 -60.52 75.36 -33.92
N LYS A 177 -60.36 76.33 -33.04
CA LYS A 177 -59.20 76.42 -32.14
C LYS A 177 -59.18 75.27 -31.10
N ALA A 178 -60.31 74.99 -30.51
CA ALA A 178 -60.44 73.88 -29.54
C ALA A 178 -60.15 72.54 -30.26
N SER A 179 -60.54 72.37 -31.55
CA SER A 179 -60.22 71.15 -32.30
C SER A 179 -58.73 71.06 -32.62
N PHE A 180 -58.08 72.23 -32.99
CA PHE A 180 -56.67 72.26 -33.22
C PHE A 180 -55.86 72.03 -31.94
N ASP A 181 -56.21 72.61 -30.82
CA ASP A 181 -55.54 72.46 -29.53
C ASP A 181 -55.61 70.98 -29.11
N ARG A 182 -56.78 70.26 -29.32
CA ARG A 182 -56.97 68.87 -29.03
C ARG A 182 -56.08 68.00 -29.96
N ALA A 183 -56.06 68.21 -31.26
CA ALA A 183 -55.27 67.47 -32.23
C ALA A 183 -53.76 67.68 -31.99
N SER A 184 -53.34 68.88 -31.57
CA SER A 184 -51.97 69.18 -31.19
C SER A 184 -51.53 68.36 -29.98
N ALA A 185 -52.38 68.31 -28.91
CA ALA A 185 -52.10 67.51 -27.72
C ALA A 185 -52.04 66.04 -28.04
N GLN A 186 -52.95 65.52 -28.89
CA GLN A 186 -52.90 64.10 -29.32
C GLN A 186 -51.62 63.75 -30.08
N ARG A 187 -51.16 64.63 -31.04
CA ARG A 187 -49.92 64.41 -31.75
C ARG A 187 -48.70 64.38 -30.82
N GLU A 188 -48.66 65.33 -29.85
CA GLU A 188 -47.56 65.39 -28.91
C GLU A 188 -47.51 64.10 -27.99
N ALA A 189 -48.66 63.67 -27.47
CA ALA A 189 -48.76 62.42 -26.69
C ALA A 189 -48.36 61.18 -27.54
N ALA A 190 -48.74 61.09 -28.82
CA ALA A 190 -48.32 59.98 -29.69
C ALA A 190 -46.79 60.02 -29.95
N ARG A 191 -46.25 61.27 -30.13
CA ARG A 191 -44.79 61.46 -30.32
C ARG A 191 -43.98 61.03 -29.07
N ASP A 192 -44.45 61.45 -27.91
CA ASP A 192 -43.79 61.11 -26.67
C ASP A 192 -43.82 59.59 -26.38
N ARG A 193 -44.96 58.94 -26.70
CA ARG A 193 -45.09 57.48 -26.60
C ARG A 193 -44.10 56.78 -27.54
N LEU A 194 -43.98 57.22 -28.81
CA LEU A 194 -43.00 56.64 -29.72
C LEU A 194 -41.57 56.88 -29.23
N ALA A 195 -41.25 58.08 -28.75
CA ALA A 195 -39.93 58.41 -28.20
C ALA A 195 -39.58 57.53 -26.99
N LEU A 196 -40.54 57.29 -26.10
CA LEU A 196 -40.36 56.39 -24.96
C LEU A 196 -40.05 54.95 -25.39
N LEU A 197 -40.79 54.41 -26.37
CA LEU A 197 -40.53 53.07 -26.89
C LEU A 197 -39.18 52.99 -27.62
N GLN A 198 -38.80 54.01 -28.36
CA GLN A 198 -37.49 54.11 -29.07
C GLN A 198 -36.33 54.25 -28.10
N ALA A 199 -36.50 54.90 -26.95
CA ALA A 199 -35.49 55.00 -25.89
C ALA A 199 -35.18 53.63 -25.27
N GLY A 200 -36.11 52.67 -25.43
CA GLY A 200 -35.92 51.29 -24.97
C GLY A 200 -35.97 51.12 -23.44
N THR A 201 -35.34 50.05 -22.95
CA THR A 201 -35.26 49.75 -21.52
C THR A 201 -34.28 50.71 -20.83
N ARG A 202 -34.60 51.15 -19.64
CA ARG A 202 -33.74 52.05 -18.85
C ARG A 202 -32.41 51.39 -18.51
N PRO A 203 -31.29 52.12 -18.57
CA PRO A 203 -29.97 51.58 -18.25
C PRO A 203 -29.91 50.93 -16.86
N GLU A 204 -30.66 51.49 -15.89
CA GLU A 204 -30.69 50.95 -14.52
C GLU A 204 -31.40 49.59 -14.44
N GLU A 205 -32.42 49.36 -15.30
CA GLU A 205 -33.13 48.09 -15.39
C GLU A 205 -32.24 47.02 -16.03
N ILE A 206 -31.48 47.35 -17.07
CA ILE A 206 -30.48 46.50 -17.70
C ILE A 206 -29.38 46.16 -16.68
N ALA A 207 -28.86 47.15 -15.96
CA ALA A 207 -27.84 46.95 -14.93
C ALA A 207 -28.33 46.03 -13.80
N ARG A 208 -29.60 46.19 -13.39
CA ARG A 208 -30.22 45.30 -12.38
C ARG A 208 -30.29 43.84 -12.89
N ALA A 209 -30.78 43.65 -14.12
CA ALA A 209 -30.88 42.32 -14.74
C ALA A 209 -29.47 41.69 -14.90
N GLU A 210 -28.47 42.48 -15.25
CA GLU A 210 -27.06 42.00 -15.32
C GLU A 210 -26.54 41.55 -13.97
N GLN A 211 -26.82 42.29 -12.89
CA GLN A 211 -26.40 41.89 -11.53
C GLN A 211 -27.08 40.63 -11.09
N LEU A 212 -28.37 40.44 -11.37
CA LEU A 212 -29.11 39.20 -11.08
C LEU A 212 -28.52 38.02 -11.85
N TYR A 213 -28.20 38.19 -13.13
CA TYR A 213 -27.54 37.16 -13.93
C TYR A 213 -26.15 36.81 -13.36
N LYS A 214 -25.33 37.80 -13.04
CA LYS A 214 -24.00 37.57 -12.41
C LYS A 214 -24.12 36.80 -11.09
N GLN A 215 -25.09 37.15 -10.27
CA GLN A 215 -25.35 36.45 -9.01
C GLN A 215 -25.75 34.98 -9.26
N ALA A 216 -26.68 34.73 -10.18
CA ALA A 216 -27.13 33.38 -10.50
C ALA A 216 -26.04 32.54 -11.16
N ALA A 217 -25.24 33.14 -12.05
CA ALA A 217 -24.07 32.50 -12.67
C ALA A 217 -22.99 32.14 -11.64
N ALA A 218 -22.68 33.03 -10.70
CA ALA A 218 -21.74 32.73 -9.62
C ALA A 218 -22.26 31.61 -8.70
N ARG A 219 -23.57 31.59 -8.43
CA ARG A 219 -24.20 30.49 -7.65
C ARG A 219 -24.11 29.16 -8.39
N LYS A 220 -24.41 29.14 -9.69
CA LYS A 220 -24.26 27.95 -10.55
C LYS A 220 -22.82 27.44 -10.51
N GLU A 221 -21.82 28.31 -10.71
CA GLU A 221 -20.41 27.92 -10.69
C GLU A 221 -19.99 27.33 -9.33
N LEU A 222 -20.45 27.92 -8.22
CA LEU A 222 -20.18 27.41 -6.88
C LEU A 222 -20.73 26.00 -6.69
N VAL A 223 -21.97 25.76 -7.11
CA VAL A 223 -22.65 24.44 -6.97
C VAL A 223 -21.99 23.41 -7.91
N GLU A 224 -21.67 23.79 -9.17
CA GLU A 224 -21.00 22.92 -10.13
C GLU A 224 -19.56 22.57 -9.72
N ARG A 225 -18.84 23.47 -9.07
CA ARG A 225 -17.49 23.20 -8.54
C ARG A 225 -17.50 22.17 -7.44
N GLY A 226 -18.59 22.05 -6.68
CA GLY A 226 -18.75 21.09 -5.59
C GLY A 226 -17.83 21.35 -4.41
N ALA A 227 -17.28 20.26 -3.83
CA ALA A 227 -16.40 20.34 -2.68
C ALA A 227 -15.07 21.02 -3.02
N ARG A 228 -14.51 21.72 -2.05
CA ARG A 228 -13.18 22.30 -2.17
C ARG A 228 -12.13 21.19 -2.29
N LYS A 229 -11.06 21.48 -3.04
CA LYS A 229 -9.96 20.52 -3.22
C LYS A 229 -9.34 20.10 -1.89
N GLU A 230 -9.25 21.03 -0.95
CA GLU A 230 -8.71 20.84 0.38
C GLU A 230 -9.57 19.86 1.20
N ASP A 231 -10.91 19.98 1.11
CA ASP A 231 -11.85 19.09 1.79
C ASP A 231 -11.76 17.66 1.24
N VAL A 232 -11.62 17.52 -0.08
CA VAL A 232 -11.42 16.22 -0.74
C VAL A 232 -10.07 15.62 -0.33
N GLN A 233 -9.00 16.41 -0.27
CA GLN A 233 -7.69 15.95 0.17
C GLN A 233 -7.71 15.52 1.64
N ALA A 234 -8.37 16.27 2.52
CA ALA A 234 -8.53 15.91 3.92
C ALA A 234 -9.30 14.58 4.08
N ALA A 235 -10.40 14.40 3.35
CA ALA A 235 -11.17 13.15 3.37
C ALA A 235 -10.36 11.96 2.81
N ARG A 236 -9.52 12.16 1.79
CA ARG A 236 -8.61 11.13 1.28
C ARG A 236 -7.55 10.75 2.30
N ALA A 237 -6.91 11.75 2.90
CA ALA A 237 -5.91 11.51 3.95
C ALA A 237 -6.49 10.72 5.12
N GLN A 238 -7.73 10.98 5.49
CA GLN A 238 -8.44 10.22 6.54
C GLN A 238 -8.68 8.76 6.12
N LEU A 239 -9.04 8.52 4.86
CA LEU A 239 -9.19 7.16 4.31
C LEU A 239 -7.84 6.43 4.28
N ASP A 240 -6.78 7.09 3.85
CA ASP A 240 -5.44 6.51 3.78
C ASP A 240 -4.93 6.15 5.19
N LEU A 241 -5.20 6.99 6.20
CA LEU A 241 -4.90 6.69 7.60
C LEU A 241 -5.65 5.45 8.10
N ALA A 242 -6.95 5.34 7.81
CA ALA A 242 -7.75 4.19 8.20
C ALA A 242 -7.24 2.90 7.53
N ARG A 243 -6.87 2.96 6.24
CA ARG A 243 -6.28 1.82 5.51
C ARG A 243 -4.93 1.42 6.08
N ALA A 244 -4.05 2.38 6.35
CA ALA A 244 -2.75 2.11 6.98
C ALA A 244 -2.90 1.41 8.34
N THR A 245 -3.92 1.80 9.12
CA THR A 245 -4.24 1.14 10.39
C THR A 245 -4.67 -0.31 10.18
N LEU A 246 -5.53 -0.59 9.20
CA LEU A 246 -5.94 -1.95 8.84
C LEU A 246 -4.76 -2.79 8.34
N ASP A 247 -3.94 -2.23 7.45
CA ASP A 247 -2.74 -2.87 6.89
C ASP A 247 -1.72 -3.21 7.98
N GLY A 248 -1.63 -2.41 9.05
CA GLY A 248 -0.79 -2.70 10.21
C GLY A 248 -1.26 -3.88 11.07
N ILE A 249 -2.53 -4.27 10.99
CA ILE A 249 -3.10 -5.41 11.74
C ILE A 249 -2.87 -6.73 11.00
N LEU A 250 -2.89 -6.73 9.66
CA LEU A 250 -2.77 -7.96 8.86
C LEU A 250 -1.47 -8.74 9.13
N PRO A 251 -0.26 -8.13 9.22
CA PRO A 251 0.95 -8.82 9.60
C PRO A 251 0.87 -9.40 11.02
N GLN A 252 0.21 -8.71 11.96
CA GLN A 252 0.05 -9.21 13.33
C GLN A 252 -0.82 -10.47 13.38
N LEU A 253 -1.87 -10.52 12.55
CA LEU A 253 -2.69 -11.72 12.39
C LEU A 253 -1.89 -12.88 11.77
N ALA A 254 -1.00 -12.61 10.81
CA ALA A 254 -0.14 -13.62 10.21
C ALA A 254 0.87 -14.20 11.19
N GLU A 255 1.33 -13.41 12.19
CA GLU A 255 2.24 -13.84 13.26
C GLU A 255 1.57 -14.74 14.31
N LEU A 256 0.23 -14.87 14.28
CA LEU A 256 -0.48 -15.82 15.15
C LEU A 256 -0.27 -17.28 14.72
N ASP A 257 0.01 -17.54 13.46
CA ASP A 257 0.45 -18.82 12.95
C ASP A 257 1.99 -18.83 12.88
N VAL A 258 2.63 -19.36 13.92
CA VAL A 258 4.10 -19.53 13.95
C VAL A 258 4.48 -20.63 13.00
N LYS A 259 5.35 -20.31 12.02
CA LYS A 259 5.77 -21.22 10.96
C LYS A 259 7.26 -21.54 11.07
N SER A 260 7.66 -22.69 10.55
CA SER A 260 9.08 -23.03 10.41
C SER A 260 9.77 -22.14 9.38
N PRO A 261 10.91 -21.50 9.70
CA PRO A 261 11.67 -20.70 8.76
C PRO A 261 12.54 -21.53 7.80
N ALA A 262 12.73 -22.83 8.07
CA ALA A 262 13.56 -23.73 7.29
C ALA A 262 13.07 -25.17 7.38
N ASN A 263 13.65 -26.07 6.56
CA ASN A 263 13.51 -27.51 6.76
C ASN A 263 14.29 -27.95 7.99
N ALA A 264 13.61 -28.39 9.02
CA ALA A 264 14.21 -28.68 10.32
C ALA A 264 13.49 -29.84 11.04
N SER A 265 14.07 -30.34 12.13
CA SER A 265 13.42 -31.23 13.07
C SER A 265 13.08 -30.43 14.33
N VAL A 266 11.91 -30.67 14.91
CA VAL A 266 11.49 -30.05 16.16
C VAL A 266 12.26 -30.70 17.31
N GLU A 267 13.14 -29.96 17.97
CA GLU A 267 13.91 -30.48 19.09
C GLU A 267 13.13 -30.38 20.42
N VAL A 268 12.65 -29.14 20.70
CA VAL A 268 11.92 -28.86 21.95
C VAL A 268 10.71 -27.99 21.65
N LEU A 269 9.59 -28.32 22.30
CA LEU A 269 8.38 -27.51 22.36
C LEU A 269 8.26 -26.88 23.75
N GLN A 270 8.47 -25.56 23.85
CA GLN A 270 8.42 -24.86 25.13
C GLN A 270 6.99 -24.52 25.59
N VAL A 271 5.97 -24.84 24.79
CA VAL A 271 4.60 -24.38 25.01
C VAL A 271 3.57 -25.50 24.88
N ARG A 272 2.44 -25.35 25.56
CA ARG A 272 1.28 -26.25 25.50
C ARG A 272 0.01 -25.48 25.15
N PRO A 273 -1.01 -26.12 24.58
CA PRO A 273 -2.31 -25.50 24.40
C PRO A 273 -2.84 -24.89 25.70
N GLY A 274 -3.27 -23.63 25.66
CA GLY A 274 -3.74 -22.88 26.82
C GLY A 274 -2.71 -21.97 27.49
N ASP A 275 -1.42 -22.15 27.22
CA ASP A 275 -0.36 -21.30 27.77
C ASP A 275 -0.48 -19.86 27.25
N LEU A 276 -0.14 -18.89 28.10
CA LEU A 276 -0.06 -17.48 27.73
C LEU A 276 1.39 -17.06 27.51
N ILE A 277 1.72 -16.69 26.28
CA ILE A 277 3.09 -16.40 25.86
C ILE A 277 3.26 -14.91 25.60
N THR A 278 4.33 -14.35 26.12
CA THR A 278 4.69 -12.94 25.87
C THR A 278 5.29 -12.74 24.47
N PRO A 279 5.17 -11.56 23.88
CA PRO A 279 5.79 -11.24 22.59
C PRO A 279 7.30 -11.56 22.58
N SER A 280 7.79 -12.07 21.45
CA SER A 280 9.20 -12.44 21.20
C SER A 280 9.76 -13.57 22.08
N SER A 281 8.94 -14.26 22.86
CA SER A 281 9.38 -15.46 23.56
C SER A 281 9.48 -16.64 22.60
N PRO A 282 10.53 -17.48 22.73
CA PRO A 282 10.65 -18.70 21.95
C PRO A 282 9.54 -19.69 22.33
N VAL A 283 8.95 -20.32 21.33
CA VAL A 283 7.87 -21.31 21.50
C VAL A 283 8.29 -22.71 21.03
N ALA A 284 9.26 -22.78 20.12
CA ALA A 284 9.87 -24.01 19.65
C ALA A 284 11.35 -23.80 19.34
N THR A 285 12.16 -24.82 19.59
CA THR A 285 13.54 -24.92 19.10
C THR A 285 13.57 -25.96 17.99
N LEU A 286 14.08 -25.53 16.84
CA LEU A 286 14.25 -26.35 15.65
C LEU A 286 15.71 -26.59 15.38
N VAL A 287 16.07 -27.75 14.83
CA VAL A 287 17.42 -28.10 14.40
C VAL A 287 17.44 -28.31 12.90
N GLU A 288 18.31 -27.61 12.19
CA GLU A 288 18.48 -27.79 10.74
C GLU A 288 19.15 -29.12 10.42
N VAL A 289 18.37 -30.12 9.98
CA VAL A 289 18.88 -31.46 9.64
C VAL A 289 19.73 -31.52 8.37
N ASP A 290 19.59 -30.53 7.50
CA ASP A 290 20.31 -30.47 6.22
C ASP A 290 21.63 -29.68 6.34
N ARG A 291 21.89 -29.05 7.50
CA ARG A 291 23.08 -28.21 7.76
C ARG A 291 23.82 -28.67 9.01
N LEU A 292 24.34 -29.89 8.95
CA LEU A 292 25.19 -30.42 10.00
C LEU A 292 26.65 -30.02 9.79
N TRP A 293 27.36 -29.87 10.88
CA TRP A 293 28.78 -29.61 10.88
C TRP A 293 29.47 -30.33 12.04
N VAL A 294 30.76 -30.63 11.89
CA VAL A 294 31.58 -31.17 12.94
C VAL A 294 32.52 -30.10 13.47
N ARG A 295 32.57 -29.97 14.77
CA ARG A 295 33.59 -29.16 15.44
C ARG A 295 34.72 -30.03 15.85
N VAL A 296 35.92 -29.77 15.34
CA VAL A 296 37.18 -30.41 15.76
C VAL A 296 38.15 -29.38 16.28
N PHE A 297 39.03 -29.81 17.15
CA PHE A 297 40.09 -28.98 17.74
C PHE A 297 41.43 -29.41 17.15
N VAL A 298 42.07 -28.53 16.38
CA VAL A 298 43.34 -28.80 15.70
C VAL A 298 44.46 -28.19 16.52
N PRO A 299 45.49 -28.98 16.94
CA PRO A 299 46.68 -28.48 17.61
C PRO A 299 47.42 -27.46 16.70
N GLU A 300 48.00 -26.40 17.30
CA GLU A 300 48.73 -25.36 16.54
C GLU A 300 49.77 -25.94 15.55
N PRO A 301 50.64 -26.91 15.94
CA PRO A 301 51.63 -27.47 15.01
C PRO A 301 51.03 -28.13 13.78
N GLU A 302 49.76 -28.56 13.82
CA GLU A 302 49.09 -29.28 12.75
C GLU A 302 48.16 -28.39 11.92
N LEU A 303 47.96 -27.12 12.34
CA LEU A 303 47.09 -26.16 11.66
C LEU A 303 47.50 -25.94 10.17
N GLY A 304 48.76 -26.07 9.84
CA GLY A 304 49.29 -25.92 8.47
C GLY A 304 48.74 -26.94 7.48
N TYR A 305 48.17 -28.07 7.95
CA TYR A 305 47.56 -29.09 7.08
C TYR A 305 46.06 -28.81 6.84
N VAL A 306 45.45 -27.86 7.56
CA VAL A 306 44.02 -27.51 7.45
C VAL A 306 43.88 -26.25 6.64
N GLN A 307 43.17 -26.33 5.52
CA GLN A 307 42.91 -25.18 4.63
C GLN A 307 41.41 -25.04 4.42
N LEU A 308 40.94 -23.78 4.31
CA LEU A 308 39.56 -23.51 3.94
C LEU A 308 39.17 -24.15 2.63
N GLY A 309 38.01 -24.77 2.56
CA GLY A 309 37.49 -25.46 1.38
C GLY A 309 38.06 -26.86 1.15
N LYS A 310 39.05 -27.32 1.95
CA LYS A 310 39.63 -28.67 1.84
C LYS A 310 38.57 -29.73 2.15
N GLU A 311 38.49 -30.75 1.31
CA GLU A 311 37.65 -31.92 1.52
C GLU A 311 38.30 -32.88 2.51
N VAL A 312 37.52 -33.41 3.40
CA VAL A 312 37.96 -34.35 4.45
C VAL A 312 36.97 -35.51 4.57
N SER A 313 37.46 -36.65 5.05
CA SER A 313 36.60 -37.80 5.35
C SER A 313 36.21 -37.80 6.81
N VAL A 314 34.95 -37.96 7.09
CA VAL A 314 34.40 -37.99 8.45
C VAL A 314 33.83 -39.38 8.70
N HIS A 315 34.23 -39.99 9.80
CA HIS A 315 33.73 -41.28 10.29
C HIS A 315 32.95 -41.03 11.55
N VAL A 316 31.81 -41.67 11.65
CA VAL A 316 30.91 -41.56 12.81
C VAL A 316 30.76 -42.91 13.45
N ASP A 317 30.88 -43.00 14.76
CA ASP A 317 30.84 -44.29 15.47
C ASP A 317 29.58 -45.10 15.20
N SER A 318 28.46 -44.40 14.94
CA SER A 318 27.19 -45.07 14.62
C SER A 318 27.19 -45.78 13.25
N PHE A 319 28.18 -45.46 12.35
CA PHE A 319 28.32 -46.03 11.01
C PHE A 319 29.77 -46.39 10.70
N PRO A 320 30.32 -47.43 11.37
CA PRO A 320 31.78 -47.70 11.38
C PRO A 320 32.38 -48.06 10.01
N ASN A 321 31.54 -48.54 9.06
CA ASN A 321 31.98 -48.96 7.72
C ASN A 321 31.72 -47.92 6.64
N GLU A 322 31.26 -46.71 7.01
CA GLU A 322 30.92 -45.66 6.06
C GLU A 322 31.75 -44.40 6.35
N SER A 323 32.10 -43.67 5.32
CA SER A 323 32.72 -42.38 5.43
C SER A 323 31.82 -41.32 4.82
N PHE A 324 31.66 -40.21 5.51
CA PHE A 324 30.88 -39.07 5.07
C PHE A 324 31.86 -38.01 4.53
N SER A 325 31.46 -37.33 3.49
CA SER A 325 32.24 -36.18 2.98
C SER A 325 32.01 -34.95 3.82
N GLY A 326 33.08 -34.29 4.21
CA GLY A 326 33.06 -33.03 4.90
C GLY A 326 33.95 -32.01 4.20
N ARG A 327 33.68 -30.73 4.37
CA ARG A 327 34.50 -29.63 3.83
C ARG A 327 34.79 -28.62 4.96
N VAL A 328 36.04 -28.18 5.05
CA VAL A 328 36.45 -27.13 5.99
C VAL A 328 35.75 -25.82 5.62
N GLU A 329 34.85 -25.38 6.50
CA GLU A 329 34.05 -24.16 6.31
C GLU A 329 34.66 -22.97 7.05
N GLN A 330 35.20 -23.23 8.24
CA GLN A 330 35.74 -22.15 9.08
C GLN A 330 36.90 -22.65 9.93
N ILE A 331 37.91 -21.82 10.10
CA ILE A 331 39.01 -22.01 11.03
C ILE A 331 39.00 -20.81 11.97
N ALA A 332 38.95 -21.06 13.29
CA ALA A 332 38.96 -19.99 14.29
C ALA A 332 40.22 -19.16 14.18
N SER A 333 40.09 -17.83 14.22
CA SER A 333 41.22 -16.90 14.17
C SER A 333 41.96 -16.77 15.50
N ARG A 334 41.41 -17.32 16.59
CA ARG A 334 42.01 -17.33 17.92
C ARG A 334 42.12 -18.75 18.41
N GLY A 335 43.28 -19.08 18.96
CA GLY A 335 43.49 -20.35 19.66
C GLY A 335 42.76 -20.33 21.02
N GLU A 336 42.24 -21.49 21.36
CA GLU A 336 41.60 -21.78 22.64
C GLU A 336 42.44 -22.79 23.44
N PHE A 337 42.33 -22.74 24.74
CA PHE A 337 42.92 -23.83 25.55
C PHE A 337 41.92 -25.01 25.57
N THR A 338 42.46 -26.24 25.43
CA THR A 338 41.58 -27.41 25.43
C THR A 338 40.67 -27.42 26.66
N PRO A 339 39.37 -27.57 26.49
CA PRO A 339 38.41 -27.55 27.62
C PRO A 339 38.44 -28.87 28.41
N ARG A 340 39.59 -29.24 28.96
CA ARG A 340 39.72 -30.38 29.91
C ARG A 340 40.09 -29.84 31.28
N ASN A 341 39.46 -30.40 32.31
CA ASN A 341 39.88 -30.29 33.70
C ASN A 341 41.21 -31.02 33.87
N VAL A 342 42.32 -30.40 33.56
CA VAL A 342 43.65 -31.01 33.52
C VAL A 342 44.42 -30.57 34.76
N GLN A 343 44.89 -31.55 35.52
CA GLN A 343 45.58 -31.34 36.80
C GLN A 343 47.11 -31.23 36.66
N THR A 344 47.70 -31.50 35.47
CA THR A 344 49.14 -31.49 35.27
C THR A 344 49.64 -30.25 34.48
N ARG A 345 50.88 -29.82 34.82
CA ARG A 345 51.49 -28.58 34.30
C ARG A 345 51.86 -28.68 32.81
N GLU A 346 52.11 -29.90 32.31
CA GLU A 346 52.51 -30.20 30.90
C GLU A 346 51.34 -30.21 29.93
N GLU A 347 50.15 -30.48 30.40
CA GLU A 347 48.94 -30.50 29.53
C GLU A 347 48.28 -29.12 29.33
N ARG A 348 48.76 -28.07 30.03
CA ARG A 348 48.22 -26.69 29.90
C ARG A 348 48.77 -25.90 28.71
N THR A 349 49.68 -26.46 27.94
CA THR A 349 50.45 -25.76 26.93
C THR A 349 50.03 -26.01 25.49
N HIS A 350 48.97 -26.81 25.24
CA HIS A 350 48.54 -27.04 23.88
C HIS A 350 47.41 -26.10 23.46
N MET A 351 47.79 -25.06 22.75
CA MET A 351 46.84 -24.19 22.05
C MET A 351 46.22 -24.98 20.90
N VAL A 352 44.89 -24.96 20.84
CA VAL A 352 44.10 -25.60 19.77
C VAL A 352 43.26 -24.58 19.07
N PHE A 353 43.01 -24.83 17.79
CA PHE A 353 42.15 -23.99 16.99
C PHE A 353 40.89 -24.75 16.67
N SER A 354 39.72 -24.17 16.93
CA SER A 354 38.44 -24.74 16.55
C SER A 354 38.25 -24.65 15.04
N VAL A 355 37.96 -25.79 14.42
CA VAL A 355 37.68 -25.91 12.99
C VAL A 355 36.29 -26.46 12.80
N ARG A 356 35.49 -25.76 12.02
CA ARG A 356 34.14 -26.15 11.63
C ARG A 356 34.18 -26.81 10.25
N LEU A 357 33.62 -28.00 10.17
CA LEU A 357 33.60 -28.82 8.97
C LEU A 357 32.15 -29.09 8.59
N ARG A 358 31.71 -28.55 7.46
CA ARG A 358 30.37 -28.81 6.96
C ARG A 358 30.26 -30.24 6.46
N LEU A 359 29.21 -30.96 6.90
CA LEU A 359 28.92 -32.32 6.50
C LEU A 359 27.89 -32.35 5.36
N ASP A 360 28.06 -33.30 4.45
CA ASP A 360 27.02 -33.66 3.50
C ASP A 360 26.09 -34.72 4.15
N ASN A 361 24.87 -34.32 4.50
CA ASN A 361 23.87 -35.19 5.10
C ASN A 361 22.67 -35.42 4.16
N THR A 362 22.92 -35.54 2.85
CA THR A 362 21.87 -35.76 1.83
C THR A 362 20.94 -36.93 2.16
N GLN A 363 21.42 -37.94 2.87
CA GLN A 363 20.62 -39.10 3.29
C GLN A 363 19.93 -38.92 4.64
N ARG A 364 20.10 -37.80 5.35
CA ARG A 364 19.52 -37.48 6.67
C ARG A 364 19.79 -38.56 7.75
N ARG A 365 20.96 -39.21 7.67
CA ARG A 365 21.33 -40.31 8.60
C ARG A 365 22.13 -39.79 9.81
N LEU A 366 22.83 -38.68 9.65
CA LEU A 366 23.59 -38.04 10.71
C LEU A 366 22.68 -37.19 11.58
N ARG A 367 22.97 -37.15 12.88
CA ARG A 367 22.26 -36.34 13.86
C ARG A 367 23.23 -35.54 14.72
N ALA A 368 22.80 -34.38 15.19
CA ALA A 368 23.55 -33.62 16.18
C ALA A 368 23.78 -34.51 17.47
N GLY A 369 24.95 -34.31 18.10
CA GLY A 369 25.37 -35.10 19.26
C GLY A 369 26.14 -36.38 18.94
N MET A 370 26.24 -36.83 17.67
CA MET A 370 27.06 -37.99 17.30
C MET A 370 28.56 -37.64 17.42
N ALA A 371 29.34 -38.57 17.99
CA ALA A 371 30.80 -38.51 17.94
C ALA A 371 31.32 -38.79 16.52
N ALA A 372 32.31 -38.03 16.09
CA ALA A 372 32.86 -38.13 14.76
C ALA A 372 34.39 -37.95 14.75
N ASP A 373 35.06 -38.84 14.00
CA ASP A 373 36.48 -38.73 13.72
C ASP A 373 36.73 -38.16 12.31
N VAL A 374 37.49 -37.09 12.24
CA VAL A 374 37.80 -36.40 10.99
C VAL A 374 39.20 -36.76 10.56
N LEU A 375 39.33 -37.29 9.35
CA LEU A 375 40.59 -37.67 8.74
C LEU A 375 41.00 -36.58 7.72
N ILE A 376 42.08 -35.85 8.03
CA ILE A 376 42.63 -34.82 7.21
C ILE A 376 43.92 -35.35 6.57
N PRO A 377 44.03 -35.40 5.26
CA PRO A 377 45.31 -35.73 4.57
C PRO A 377 46.41 -34.72 4.92
N ARG A 378 47.59 -35.21 5.32
CA ARG A 378 48.77 -34.34 5.58
C ARG A 378 49.42 -33.88 4.31
#